data_96be1d679091bbcfa8317fe7377a58ff
#
_entry.id   96be1d679091bbcfa8317fe7377a58ff
#
_cell.length_a   1.000
_cell.length_b   1.000
_cell.length_c   1.000
_cell.angle_alpha   90.00
_cell.angle_beta   90.00
_cell.angle_gamma   90.00
#
_symmetry.space_group_name_H-M   'P 1'
#
loop_
_entity.id
_entity.type
_entity.pdbx_description
1 polymer ?
#
loop_
_entity_poly.entity_id
_entity_poly.type
_entity_poly.pdbx_seq_one_letter_code
_entity_poly.pdbx_strand_id
1 'polypeptide(L)'
;MADFVTAGTQTVEVNGSVLFAANRVYSCNCPNIRHEPLSGRVVLLPGLYRVGFNGNFSAAAAGDVIFEVQQDGEGIPGARIQNTVAAGATINGAATVEVRVCKPCCATLSVKNVGTAAATVTDANLVVSRIG
;
A
#
# COMPACT_ATOMS: atom_id res chain seq x y z
N MET A 1 -15.21 -2.56 4.87
CA MET A 1 -14.24 -1.50 4.53
C MET A 1 -13.22 -1.36 5.64
N ALA A 2 -12.00 -1.15 5.27
CA ALA A 2 -10.93 -0.90 6.23
C ALA A 2 -10.04 0.23 5.71
N ASP A 3 -9.49 1.02 6.62
CA ASP A 3 -8.60 2.14 6.32
C ASP A 3 -7.41 2.05 7.25
N PHE A 4 -6.24 1.80 6.68
CA PHE A 4 -4.98 1.62 7.40
C PHE A 4 -4.08 2.81 7.13
N VAL A 5 -3.54 3.40 8.18
CA VAL A 5 -2.75 4.63 8.06
C VAL A 5 -1.47 4.56 8.85
N THR A 6 -0.47 5.30 8.42
CA THR A 6 0.65 5.74 9.24
C THR A 6 0.70 7.26 9.18
N ALA A 7 0.29 7.91 10.26
CA ALA A 7 0.50 9.34 10.40
C ALA A 7 1.98 9.58 10.66
N GLY A 8 2.58 10.51 9.92
CA GLY A 8 4.00 10.79 10.03
C GLY A 8 4.81 10.15 8.92
N THR A 9 6.11 10.06 9.15
CA THR A 9 7.10 9.75 8.12
C THR A 9 7.76 8.40 8.36
N GLN A 10 7.95 7.63 7.30
CA GLN A 10 8.74 6.40 7.33
C GLN A 10 9.66 6.33 6.13
N THR A 11 10.82 5.71 6.31
CA THR A 11 11.74 5.41 5.21
C THR A 11 11.51 3.98 4.75
N VAL A 12 11.29 3.79 3.45
CA VAL A 12 11.06 2.49 2.85
C VAL A 12 12.24 2.17 1.94
N GLU A 13 12.98 1.13 2.31
CA GLU A 13 14.12 0.66 1.51
C GLU A 13 13.67 0.00 0.21
N VAL A 14 14.58 -0.16 -0.74
CA VAL A 14 14.32 -0.91 -1.98
C VAL A 14 13.83 -2.32 -1.64
N ASN A 15 12.73 -2.72 -2.25
CA ASN A 15 12.01 -3.97 -1.97
C ASN A 15 11.39 -4.04 -0.57
N GLY A 16 11.43 -2.95 0.18
CA GLY A 16 10.74 -2.86 1.46
C GLY A 16 9.27 -2.56 1.30
N SER A 17 8.49 -2.86 2.32
CA SER A 17 7.05 -2.61 2.36
C SER A 17 6.74 -1.35 3.15
N VAL A 18 5.71 -0.62 2.71
CA VAL A 18 5.13 0.45 3.51
C VAL A 18 4.42 -0.17 4.70
N LEU A 19 4.69 0.33 5.90
CA LEU A 19 4.05 -0.14 7.13
C LEU A 19 2.86 0.76 7.47
N PHE A 20 1.80 0.15 8.00
CA PHE A 20 0.62 0.88 8.43
C PHE A 20 0.49 0.72 9.94
N ALA A 21 0.73 1.80 10.66
CA ALA A 21 0.82 1.78 12.12
C ALA A 21 -0.53 1.60 12.81
N ALA A 22 -1.62 2.03 12.17
CA ALA A 22 -2.93 2.03 12.80
C ALA A 22 -4.03 1.56 11.86
N ASN A 23 -4.99 0.84 12.41
CA ASN A 23 -6.24 0.50 11.74
C ASN A 23 -7.26 1.60 12.09
N ARG A 24 -7.27 2.67 11.31
CA ARG A 24 -8.09 3.85 11.61
C ARG A 24 -9.58 3.56 11.52
N VAL A 25 -9.98 2.88 10.46
CA VAL A 25 -11.35 2.38 10.31
C VAL A 25 -11.28 0.89 10.04
N TYR A 26 -11.92 0.10 10.88
CA TYR A 26 -11.86 -1.34 10.78
C TYR A 26 -13.20 -1.93 11.19
N SER A 27 -13.85 -2.62 10.27
CA SER A 27 -15.12 -3.26 10.58
C SER A 27 -14.87 -4.49 11.46
N CYS A 28 -15.27 -4.42 12.70
CA CYS A 28 -15.08 -5.52 13.65
C CYS A 28 -15.91 -6.78 13.31
N ASN A 29 -16.89 -6.64 12.43
CA ASN A 29 -17.71 -7.77 11.95
C ASN A 29 -17.30 -8.25 10.56
N CYS A 30 -16.15 -7.79 10.05
CA CYS A 30 -15.68 -8.17 8.72
C CYS A 30 -14.45 -9.07 8.84
N PRO A 31 -14.59 -10.40 8.79
CA PRO A 31 -13.45 -11.31 8.87
C PRO A 31 -12.65 -11.37 7.56
N ASN A 32 -13.12 -10.70 6.51
CA ASN A 32 -12.56 -10.81 5.17
C ASN A 32 -11.29 -10.00 4.96
N ILE A 33 -11.06 -8.97 5.79
CA ILE A 33 -9.90 -8.10 5.71
C ILE A 33 -9.20 -8.13 7.05
N ARG A 34 -7.93 -8.52 7.08
CA ARG A 34 -7.14 -8.64 8.30
C ARG A 34 -5.84 -7.88 8.19
N HIS A 35 -5.55 -7.07 9.19
CA HIS A 35 -4.31 -6.32 9.30
C HIS A 35 -3.93 -6.14 10.76
N GLU A 36 -2.69 -6.45 11.09
CA GLU A 36 -2.14 -6.15 12.40
C GLU A 36 -1.45 -4.79 12.37
N PRO A 37 -1.61 -3.94 13.40
CA PRO A 37 -0.92 -2.67 13.48
C PRO A 37 0.60 -2.84 13.32
N LEU A 38 1.24 -1.90 12.64
CA LEU A 38 2.67 -1.88 12.30
C LEU A 38 3.08 -2.94 11.27
N SER A 39 2.14 -3.65 10.67
CA SER A 39 2.43 -4.59 9.58
C SER A 39 2.29 -3.91 8.22
N GLY A 40 3.10 -4.35 7.26
CA GLY A 40 2.95 -4.01 5.85
C GLY A 40 2.08 -4.99 5.08
N ARG A 41 1.46 -5.94 5.74
CA ARG A 41 0.69 -7.00 5.10
C ARG A 41 -0.78 -6.91 5.47
N VAL A 42 -1.63 -7.00 4.46
CA VAL A 42 -3.08 -7.08 4.63
C VAL A 42 -3.54 -8.39 4.02
N VAL A 43 -4.21 -9.23 4.81
CA VAL A 43 -4.70 -10.52 4.35
C VAL A 43 -6.16 -10.38 3.94
N LEU A 44 -6.49 -10.82 2.72
CA LEU A 44 -7.84 -10.82 2.18
C LEU A 44 -8.33 -12.24 1.98
N LEU A 45 -9.53 -12.53 2.50
CA LEU A 45 -10.23 -13.79 2.23
C LEU A 45 -10.92 -13.72 0.86
N PRO A 46 -11.40 -14.86 0.30
CA PRO A 46 -12.00 -14.86 -1.03
C PRO A 46 -13.10 -13.81 -1.21
N GLY A 47 -13.06 -13.11 -2.32
CA GLY A 47 -14.00 -12.04 -2.65
C GLY A 47 -13.40 -11.07 -3.66
N LEU A 48 -14.15 -10.02 -3.93
CA LEU A 48 -13.73 -8.92 -4.80
C LEU A 48 -13.57 -7.66 -3.96
N TYR A 49 -12.43 -7.00 -4.12
CA TYR A 49 -12.06 -5.85 -3.30
C TYR A 49 -11.64 -4.67 -4.18
N ARG A 50 -11.93 -3.47 -3.70
CA ARG A 50 -11.33 -2.24 -4.22
C ARG A 50 -10.28 -1.77 -3.25
N VAL A 51 -9.07 -1.55 -3.74
CA VAL A 51 -7.90 -1.17 -2.96
C VAL A 51 -7.39 0.17 -3.45
N GLY A 52 -7.29 1.13 -2.55
CA GLY A 52 -6.71 2.44 -2.84
C GLY A 52 -5.53 2.72 -1.93
N PHE A 53 -4.39 3.08 -2.50
CA PHE A 53 -3.21 3.49 -1.75
C PHE A 53 -2.84 4.91 -2.13
N ASN A 54 -2.51 5.72 -1.14
CA ASN A 54 -1.97 7.06 -1.38
C ASN A 54 -0.95 7.42 -0.30
N GLY A 55 -0.14 8.39 -0.61
CA GLY A 55 0.86 8.91 0.30
C GLY A 55 1.62 10.06 -0.32
N ASN A 56 2.46 10.68 0.48
CA ASN A 56 3.38 11.71 0.03
C ASN A 56 4.78 11.11 -0.02
N PHE A 57 5.44 11.22 -1.15
CA PHE A 57 6.71 10.56 -1.42
C PHE A 57 7.81 11.57 -1.61
N SER A 58 8.97 11.30 -1.04
CA SER A 58 10.18 12.08 -1.26
C SER A 58 11.41 11.16 -1.30
N ALA A 59 12.51 11.67 -1.84
CA ALA A 59 13.77 10.97 -1.89
C ALA A 59 14.91 11.93 -1.58
N ALA A 60 16.00 11.41 -1.02
CA ALA A 60 17.18 12.21 -0.69
C ALA A 60 17.92 12.68 -1.94
N ALA A 61 17.84 11.94 -3.04
CA ALA A 61 18.45 12.28 -4.32
C ALA A 61 17.37 12.36 -5.40
N ALA A 62 17.60 13.19 -6.42
CA ALA A 62 16.70 13.27 -7.57
C ALA A 62 16.63 11.93 -8.29
N GLY A 63 15.44 11.57 -8.75
CA GLY A 63 15.20 10.33 -9.48
C GLY A 63 13.75 9.89 -9.40
N ASP A 64 13.50 8.67 -9.87
CA ASP A 64 12.16 8.09 -9.86
C ASP A 64 11.87 7.40 -8.54
N VAL A 65 10.71 7.71 -7.97
CA VAL A 65 10.13 6.99 -6.84
C VAL A 65 9.02 6.10 -7.40
N ILE A 66 9.14 4.79 -7.17
CA ILE A 66 8.20 3.82 -7.74
C ILE A 66 7.69 2.92 -6.60
N PHE A 67 6.40 2.97 -6.36
CA PHE A 67 5.71 2.08 -5.43
C PHE A 67 4.63 1.32 -6.17
N GLU A 68 4.38 0.09 -5.75
CA GLU A 68 3.27 -0.68 -6.32
C GLU A 68 2.56 -1.50 -5.25
N VAL A 69 1.26 -1.67 -5.45
CA VAL A 69 0.47 -2.61 -4.68
C VAL A 69 0.71 -4.00 -5.23
N GLN A 70 1.05 -4.94 -4.36
CA GLN A 70 1.36 -6.31 -4.73
C GLN A 70 0.36 -7.28 -4.09
N GLN A 71 0.01 -8.30 -4.85
CA GLN A 71 -0.78 -9.43 -4.37
C GLN A 71 0.10 -10.67 -4.37
N ASP A 72 0.31 -11.24 -3.19
CA ASP A 72 1.17 -12.43 -2.99
C ASP A 72 2.60 -12.23 -3.54
N GLY A 73 3.12 -11.02 -3.42
CA GLY A 73 4.46 -10.66 -3.87
C GLY A 73 4.58 -10.26 -5.34
N GLU A 74 3.47 -10.26 -6.08
CA GLU A 74 3.46 -9.87 -7.49
C GLU A 74 2.75 -8.53 -7.68
N GLY A 75 3.35 -7.63 -8.48
CA GLY A 75 2.76 -6.34 -8.79
C GLY A 75 1.43 -6.48 -9.52
N ILE A 76 0.44 -5.71 -9.12
CA ILE A 76 -0.87 -5.69 -9.75
C ILE A 76 -0.82 -4.68 -10.91
N PRO A 77 -1.15 -5.07 -12.15
CA PRO A 77 -1.21 -4.12 -13.24
C PRO A 77 -2.17 -2.96 -12.94
N GLY A 78 -1.72 -1.74 -13.18
CA GLY A 78 -2.50 -0.54 -12.90
C GLY A 78 -2.37 0.01 -11.48
N ALA A 79 -1.64 -0.67 -10.61
CA ALA A 79 -1.47 -0.26 -9.21
C ALA A 79 -0.05 0.27 -8.91
N ARG A 80 0.63 0.79 -9.91
CA ARG A 80 1.97 1.36 -9.75
C ARG A 80 1.90 2.88 -9.71
N ILE A 81 2.56 3.44 -8.71
CA ILE A 81 2.77 4.89 -8.60
C ILE A 81 4.22 5.15 -9.00
N GLN A 82 4.43 5.95 -10.03
CA GLN A 82 5.76 6.32 -10.48
C GLN A 82 5.83 7.83 -10.67
N ASN A 83 6.73 8.48 -9.94
CA ASN A 83 6.95 9.91 -10.02
C ASN A 83 8.44 10.22 -10.04
N THR A 84 8.82 11.19 -10.86
CA THR A 84 10.17 11.75 -10.82
C THR A 84 10.18 12.88 -9.80
N VAL A 85 11.07 12.80 -8.81
CA VAL A 85 11.18 13.80 -7.75
C VAL A 85 12.53 14.48 -7.80
N ALA A 86 12.56 15.78 -7.48
CA ALA A 86 13.81 16.48 -7.19
C ALA A 86 14.28 16.13 -5.78
N ALA A 87 15.57 16.25 -5.51
CA ALA A 87 16.12 15.96 -4.19
C ALA A 87 15.40 16.78 -3.11
N GLY A 88 14.89 16.11 -2.09
CA GLY A 88 14.16 16.73 -0.99
C GLY A 88 12.76 17.23 -1.31
N ALA A 89 12.29 17.11 -2.54
CA ALA A 89 10.93 17.50 -2.90
C ALA A 89 9.93 16.40 -2.52
N THR A 90 8.70 16.81 -2.23
CA THR A 90 7.61 15.89 -1.87
C THR A 90 6.53 15.91 -2.94
N ILE A 91 6.11 14.73 -3.38
CA ILE A 91 5.06 14.55 -4.38
C ILE A 91 4.00 13.61 -3.83
N ASN A 92 2.74 13.96 -4.01
CA ASN A 92 1.61 13.07 -3.68
C ASN A 92 1.40 12.07 -4.80
N GLY A 93 1.16 10.81 -4.43
CA GLY A 93 0.82 9.77 -5.38
C GLY A 93 -0.33 8.92 -4.87
N ALA A 94 -1.15 8.43 -5.80
CA ALA A 94 -2.28 7.57 -5.48
C ALA A 94 -2.50 6.53 -6.57
N ALA A 95 -2.95 5.35 -6.17
CA ALA A 95 -3.35 4.29 -7.10
C ALA A 95 -4.56 3.56 -6.53
N THR A 96 -5.50 3.21 -7.41
CA THR A 96 -6.68 2.43 -7.04
C THR A 96 -6.80 1.26 -7.99
N VAL A 97 -7.06 0.06 -7.46
CA VAL A 97 -7.16 -1.16 -8.24
C VAL A 97 -8.20 -2.09 -7.63
N GLU A 98 -8.80 -2.93 -8.44
CA GLU A 98 -9.66 -4.00 -7.96
C GLU A 98 -8.89 -5.31 -7.87
N VAL A 99 -9.11 -6.06 -6.80
CA VAL A 99 -8.40 -7.31 -6.51
C VAL A 99 -9.44 -8.40 -6.30
N ARG A 100 -9.32 -9.48 -7.06
CA ARG A 100 -10.12 -10.68 -6.87
C ARG A 100 -9.29 -11.73 -6.15
N VAL A 101 -9.84 -12.24 -5.06
CA VAL A 101 -9.24 -13.34 -4.31
C VAL A 101 -10.12 -14.57 -4.51
N CYS A 102 -9.53 -15.62 -5.08
CA CYS A 102 -10.24 -16.86 -5.41
C CYS A 102 -10.16 -17.87 -4.26
N LYS A 103 -11.19 -18.71 -4.19
CA LYS A 103 -11.18 -19.85 -3.26
C LYS A 103 -10.06 -20.84 -3.65
N PRO A 104 -9.53 -21.62 -2.72
CA PRO A 104 -10.00 -21.85 -1.35
C PRO A 104 -9.54 -20.78 -0.32
N CYS A 105 -8.48 -20.06 -0.58
CA CYS A 105 -7.97 -19.03 0.34
C CYS A 105 -7.02 -18.13 -0.44
N CYS A 106 -6.66 -17.27 0.11
CA CYS A 106 -6.42 -15.99 0.76
C CYS A 106 -5.36 -15.30 -0.06
N ALA A 107 -5.36 -14.01 -0.11
CA ALA A 107 -4.27 -13.24 -0.70
C ALA A 107 -3.68 -12.30 0.32
N THR A 108 -2.40 -11.99 0.18
CA THR A 108 -1.71 -10.99 0.98
C THR A 108 -1.43 -9.77 0.11
N LEU A 109 -1.94 -8.62 0.54
CA LEU A 109 -1.61 -7.34 -0.10
C LEU A 109 -0.44 -6.68 0.62
N SER A 110 0.39 -6.03 -0.14
CA SER A 110 1.45 -5.16 0.38
C SER A 110 1.70 -4.02 -0.60
N VAL A 111 2.33 -2.95 -0.11
CA VAL A 111 2.78 -1.85 -0.96
C VAL A 111 4.30 -1.81 -0.84
N LYS A 112 5.00 -1.97 -1.95
CA LYS A 112 6.46 -2.08 -1.94
C LYS A 112 7.12 -0.97 -2.76
N ASN A 113 8.30 -0.58 -2.29
CA ASN A 113 9.21 0.27 -3.04
C ASN A 113 9.92 -0.59 -4.09
N VAL A 114 9.54 -0.44 -5.34
CA VAL A 114 10.17 -1.15 -6.47
C VAL A 114 11.08 -0.25 -7.28
N GLY A 115 11.42 0.91 -6.75
CA GLY A 115 12.38 1.83 -7.34
C GLY A 115 13.83 1.38 -7.12
N THR A 116 14.75 2.28 -7.41
CA THR A 116 16.20 2.00 -7.34
C THR A 116 16.87 2.53 -6.09
N ALA A 117 16.13 3.28 -5.27
CA ALA A 117 16.65 3.87 -4.03
C ALA A 117 15.57 3.90 -2.96
N ALA A 118 16.00 4.03 -1.70
CA ALA A 118 15.08 4.23 -0.59
C ALA A 118 14.28 5.52 -0.77
N ALA A 119 13.04 5.50 -0.31
CA ALA A 119 12.16 6.66 -0.37
C ALA A 119 11.51 6.90 0.97
N THR A 120 11.17 8.16 1.23
CA THR A 120 10.45 8.57 2.43
C THR A 120 8.97 8.71 2.09
N VAL A 121 8.12 8.05 2.86
CA VAL A 121 6.67 8.11 2.70
C VAL A 121 6.06 8.80 3.92
N THR A 122 5.24 9.82 3.67
CA THR A 122 4.55 10.56 4.72
C THR A 122 3.05 10.39 4.57
N ASP A 123 2.38 10.16 5.70
CA ASP A 123 0.93 10.00 5.77
C ASP A 123 0.39 8.93 4.80
N ALA A 124 1.00 7.76 4.82
CA ALA A 124 0.57 6.62 4.01
C ALA A 124 -0.84 6.17 4.41
N ASN A 125 -1.67 5.88 3.42
CA ASN A 125 -3.04 5.44 3.62
C ASN A 125 -3.40 4.33 2.64
N LEU A 126 -3.97 3.25 3.15
CA LEU A 126 -4.46 2.14 2.36
C LEU A 126 -5.93 1.87 2.73
N VAL A 127 -6.81 2.03 1.76
CA VAL A 127 -8.24 1.77 1.93
C VAL A 127 -8.60 0.51 1.17
N VAL A 128 -9.25 -0.42 1.84
CA VAL A 128 -9.69 -1.69 1.26
C VAL A 128 -11.19 -1.83 1.48
N SER A 129 -11.95 -2.00 0.41
CA SER A 129 -13.39 -2.20 0.47
C SER A 129 -13.76 -3.48 -0.25
N ARG A 130 -14.55 -4.33 0.39
CA ARG A 130 -15.12 -5.49 -0.27
C ARG A 130 -16.33 -5.05 -1.11
N ILE A 131 -16.34 -5.39 -2.39
CA ILE A 131 -17.39 -4.99 -3.33
C ILE A 131 -18.13 -6.17 -3.96
N GLY A 132 -17.72 -7.38 -3.64
CA GLY A 132 -18.41 -8.55 -4.20
C GLY A 132 -18.10 -9.90 -3.58
#